data_95d26a60e4a86b000f38a9b69b6ea947
#
_entry.id   95d26a60e4a86b000f38a9b69b6ea947
#
_cell.length_a   1.000
_cell.length_b   1.000
_cell.length_c   1.000
_cell.angle_alpha   90.00
_cell.angle_beta   90.00
_cell.angle_gamma   90.00
#
_symmetry.space_group_name_H-M   'P 1'
#
loop_
_entity.id
_entity.type
_entity.pdbx_description
1 polymer ?
#
loop_
_entity_poly.entity_id
_entity_poly.type
_entity_poly.pdbx_seq_one_letter_code
_entity_poly.pdbx_strand_id
1 'polypeptide(L)'
;KRQAGYHYGVSVDDTKESPMASTTDIKNGAVLKIDGNLWSVVEFQHVKPGKGGAFVRTKLRNVTSGKVVDRTFNAGAKIETATVDRSDYQYLYQDGDDYVFMDMKTYDQINVPATVVGDAANYMLESQTATIAMHEGSPLYIELPASVVLEITYTEPGLQGDRSTGGTKPATVETGYEIQVPLFLETGTKVKVDTRTGEYLGRVND
;
A
#
# COMPACT_ATOMS: atom_id res chain seq x y z
N LYS A 1 -43.51 6.58 -43.94
CA LYS A 1 -43.12 6.73 -42.51
C LYS A 1 -41.68 6.37 -42.40
N ARG A 2 -40.81 7.40 -42.31
CA ARG A 2 -39.36 7.28 -42.11
C ARG A 2 -39.10 7.32 -40.62
N GLN A 3 -38.45 6.29 -40.07
CA GLN A 3 -37.90 6.32 -38.72
C GLN A 3 -36.53 6.96 -38.77
N ALA A 4 -36.37 8.05 -38.02
CA ALA A 4 -35.10 8.69 -37.80
C ALA A 4 -34.37 7.94 -36.69
N GLY A 5 -33.22 7.33 -37.01
CA GLY A 5 -32.30 6.75 -36.05
C GLY A 5 -31.47 7.85 -35.45
N TYR A 6 -31.58 8.07 -34.14
CA TYR A 6 -30.66 8.89 -33.36
C TYR A 6 -29.40 8.09 -33.07
N HIS A 7 -28.32 8.43 -33.77
CA HIS A 7 -26.98 8.03 -33.36
C HIS A 7 -26.53 8.94 -32.20
N TYR A 8 -26.52 8.37 -31.01
CA TYR A 8 -25.72 8.95 -29.91
C TYR A 8 -24.25 8.64 -30.18
N GLY A 9 -23.57 9.60 -30.77
CA GLY A 9 -22.11 9.63 -30.81
C GLY A 9 -21.63 9.96 -29.40
N VAL A 10 -21.14 8.96 -28.66
CA VAL A 10 -20.30 9.18 -27.50
C VAL A 10 -18.95 9.67 -28.04
N SER A 11 -18.72 10.98 -28.01
CA SER A 11 -17.39 11.54 -28.19
C SER A 11 -16.59 11.16 -26.94
N VAL A 12 -15.73 10.19 -27.08
CA VAL A 12 -14.66 9.94 -26.09
C VAL A 12 -13.72 11.13 -26.21
N ASP A 13 -13.81 12.05 -25.27
CA ASP A 13 -12.85 13.15 -25.16
C ASP A 13 -11.54 12.59 -24.61
N ASP A 14 -10.69 12.12 -25.50
CA ASP A 14 -9.44 11.41 -25.25
C ASP A 14 -8.27 12.37 -25.02
N THR A 15 -8.56 13.61 -24.57
CA THR A 15 -7.56 14.65 -24.30
C THR A 15 -7.53 15.07 -22.83
N LYS A 16 -7.52 14.13 -21.89
CA LYS A 16 -7.00 14.45 -20.58
C LYS A 16 -5.48 14.31 -20.63
N GLU A 17 -4.82 15.43 -20.94
CA GLU A 17 -3.37 15.51 -20.74
C GLU A 17 -3.06 15.07 -19.30
N SER A 18 -2.18 14.08 -19.20
CA SER A 18 -1.71 13.64 -17.90
C SER A 18 -1.03 14.81 -17.19
N PRO A 19 -1.31 15.07 -15.92
CA PRO A 19 -0.70 16.19 -15.22
C PRO A 19 0.82 16.03 -15.20
N MET A 20 1.52 17.08 -15.61
CA MET A 20 2.97 17.15 -15.56
C MET A 20 3.40 17.75 -14.23
N ALA A 21 4.35 17.10 -13.57
CA ALA A 21 4.99 17.60 -12.35
C ALA A 21 6.50 17.75 -12.56
N SER A 22 7.14 18.49 -11.66
CA SER A 22 8.60 18.48 -11.57
C SER A 22 9.07 17.39 -10.62
N THR A 23 10.27 16.84 -10.85
CA THR A 23 10.90 15.90 -9.91
C THR A 23 11.09 16.48 -8.52
N THR A 24 11.09 17.81 -8.38
CA THR A 24 11.12 18.49 -7.08
C THR A 24 9.82 18.34 -6.28
N ASP A 25 8.72 18.00 -6.94
CA ASP A 25 7.39 17.82 -6.33
C ASP A 25 7.10 16.36 -5.96
N ILE A 26 8.04 15.45 -6.19
CA ILE A 26 7.89 14.03 -5.86
C ILE A 26 7.72 13.85 -4.36
N LYS A 27 6.69 13.08 -3.99
CA LYS A 27 6.37 12.69 -2.60
C LYS A 27 6.10 11.19 -2.55
N ASN A 28 6.23 10.60 -1.36
CA ASN A 28 5.81 9.21 -1.14
C ASN A 28 4.32 9.05 -1.48
N GLY A 29 3.98 7.96 -2.15
CA GLY A 29 2.63 7.68 -2.60
C GLY A 29 2.22 8.40 -3.90
N ALA A 30 3.07 9.29 -4.45
CA ALA A 30 2.83 9.82 -5.79
C ALA A 30 2.87 8.69 -6.83
N VAL A 31 2.05 8.80 -7.87
CA VAL A 31 2.06 7.84 -8.99
C VAL A 31 2.60 8.53 -10.23
N LEU A 32 3.68 7.98 -10.75
CA LEU A 32 4.37 8.46 -11.94
C LEU A 32 4.00 7.57 -13.13
N LYS A 33 3.88 8.19 -14.29
CA LYS A 33 3.69 7.48 -15.56
C LYS A 33 5.00 7.50 -16.32
N ILE A 34 5.62 6.34 -16.47
CA ILE A 34 6.94 6.17 -17.08
C ILE A 34 6.86 5.02 -18.09
N ASP A 35 7.18 5.31 -19.35
CA ASP A 35 7.17 4.33 -20.43
C ASP A 35 5.84 3.54 -20.53
N GLY A 36 4.70 4.25 -20.34
CA GLY A 36 3.36 3.67 -20.39
C GLY A 36 2.95 2.85 -19.15
N ASN A 37 3.81 2.76 -18.14
CA ASN A 37 3.53 2.06 -16.90
C ASN A 37 3.33 3.04 -15.75
N LEU A 38 2.50 2.62 -14.76
CA LEU A 38 2.30 3.36 -13.53
C LEU A 38 3.24 2.86 -12.43
N TRP A 39 3.89 3.80 -11.75
CA TRP A 39 4.86 3.55 -10.69
C TRP A 39 4.51 4.36 -9.46
N SER A 40 4.31 3.72 -8.33
CA SER A 40 4.17 4.41 -7.05
C SER A 40 5.53 4.72 -6.44
N VAL A 41 5.69 5.92 -5.91
CA VAL A 41 6.91 6.32 -5.20
C VAL A 41 6.86 5.76 -3.78
N VAL A 42 7.75 4.82 -3.48
CA VAL A 42 7.89 4.20 -2.15
C VAL A 42 8.79 5.04 -1.25
N GLU A 43 9.92 5.48 -1.80
CA GLU A 43 10.89 6.35 -1.13
C GLU A 43 11.46 7.35 -2.11
N PHE A 44 11.84 8.51 -1.61
CA PHE A 44 12.56 9.51 -2.39
C PHE A 44 13.58 10.24 -1.52
N GLN A 45 14.64 10.71 -2.16
CA GLN A 45 15.69 11.53 -1.53
C GLN A 45 16.17 12.60 -2.49
N HIS A 46 16.10 13.87 -2.09
CA HIS A 46 16.71 14.98 -2.80
C HIS A 46 18.18 15.07 -2.42
N VAL A 47 19.07 15.04 -3.41
CA VAL A 47 20.51 15.11 -3.21
C VAL A 47 21.06 16.34 -3.92
N LYS A 48 21.76 17.19 -3.15
CA LYS A 48 22.48 18.36 -3.66
C LYS A 48 23.98 18.10 -3.41
N PRO A 49 24.71 17.56 -4.40
CA PRO A 49 26.14 17.33 -4.24
C PRO A 49 26.90 18.67 -4.22
N GLY A 50 28.06 18.70 -3.57
CA GLY A 50 28.92 19.90 -3.55
C GLY A 50 29.47 20.27 -4.93
N LYS A 51 29.56 19.32 -5.84
CA LYS A 51 29.92 19.50 -7.26
C LYS A 51 28.94 18.69 -8.11
N GLY A 52 28.43 19.28 -9.19
CA GLY A 52 27.47 18.66 -10.11
C GLY A 52 26.03 19.11 -9.87
N GLY A 53 25.12 18.64 -10.72
CA GLY A 53 23.69 18.97 -10.67
C GLY A 53 22.98 18.23 -9.53
N ALA A 54 21.99 18.88 -8.92
CA ALA A 54 21.10 18.23 -7.96
C ALA A 54 20.27 17.12 -8.65
N PHE A 55 19.97 16.08 -7.91
CA PHE A 55 19.19 14.96 -8.41
C PHE A 55 18.24 14.39 -7.34
N VAL A 56 17.26 13.61 -7.76
CA VAL A 56 16.32 12.93 -6.88
C VAL A 56 16.47 11.42 -7.08
N ARG A 57 16.83 10.72 -6.02
CA ARG A 57 16.80 9.26 -5.97
C ARG A 57 15.40 8.82 -5.58
N THR A 58 14.86 7.85 -6.29
CA THR A 58 13.54 7.30 -6.00
C THR A 58 13.59 5.78 -5.98
N LYS A 59 12.81 5.21 -5.08
CA LYS A 59 12.44 3.80 -5.12
C LYS A 59 11.02 3.72 -5.62
N LEU A 60 10.81 3.06 -6.74
CA LEU A 60 9.55 2.98 -7.44
C LEU A 60 9.03 1.56 -7.43
N ARG A 61 7.74 1.39 -7.14
CA ARG A 61 7.03 0.12 -7.27
C ARG A 61 6.12 0.17 -8.49
N ASN A 62 6.30 -0.78 -9.41
CA ASN A 62 5.37 -0.96 -10.52
C ASN A 62 4.01 -1.39 -9.96
N VAL A 63 2.97 -0.63 -10.31
CA VAL A 63 1.63 -0.85 -9.77
C VAL A 63 1.03 -2.18 -10.22
N THR A 64 1.34 -2.63 -11.44
CA THR A 64 0.79 -3.86 -12.01
C THR A 64 1.57 -5.10 -11.57
N SER A 65 2.92 -5.06 -11.66
CA SER A 65 3.77 -6.22 -11.40
C SER A 65 4.28 -6.32 -9.97
N GLY A 66 4.18 -5.24 -9.18
CA GLY A 66 4.76 -5.14 -7.84
C GLY A 66 6.28 -5.02 -7.81
N LYS A 67 6.95 -5.08 -8.96
CA LYS A 67 8.41 -4.97 -9.06
C LYS A 67 8.90 -3.63 -8.53
N VAL A 68 9.92 -3.66 -7.67
CA VAL A 68 10.54 -2.46 -7.12
C VAL A 68 11.87 -2.21 -7.83
N VAL A 69 12.08 -0.96 -8.22
CA VAL A 69 13.32 -0.49 -8.89
C VAL A 69 13.78 0.83 -8.29
N ASP A 70 15.09 1.05 -8.30
CA ASP A 70 15.67 2.36 -7.99
C ASP A 70 15.81 3.16 -9.29
N ARG A 71 15.41 4.44 -9.24
CA ARG A 71 15.55 5.35 -10.37
C ARG A 71 15.98 6.73 -9.88
N THR A 72 16.92 7.33 -10.61
CA THR A 72 17.43 8.67 -10.34
C THR A 72 16.98 9.62 -11.44
N PHE A 73 16.49 10.79 -11.05
CA PHE A 73 16.08 11.86 -11.94
C PHE A 73 16.88 13.11 -11.68
N ASN A 74 17.18 13.88 -12.71
CA ASN A 74 17.73 15.22 -12.52
C ASN A 74 16.71 16.11 -11.81
N ALA A 75 17.16 16.92 -10.85
CA ALA A 75 16.29 17.86 -10.18
C ALA A 75 15.68 18.86 -11.18
N GLY A 76 14.36 19.08 -11.08
CA GLY A 76 13.64 19.95 -11.98
C GLY A 76 13.24 19.31 -13.32
N ALA A 77 13.58 18.05 -13.59
CA ALA A 77 13.08 17.35 -14.77
C ALA A 77 11.55 17.22 -14.71
N LYS A 78 10.89 17.31 -15.84
CA LYS A 78 9.44 17.11 -15.94
C LYS A 78 9.13 15.62 -15.97
N ILE A 79 8.14 15.22 -15.18
CA ILE A 79 7.63 13.85 -15.09
C ILE A 79 6.12 13.86 -15.23
N GLU A 80 5.60 12.94 -16.03
CA GLU A 80 4.18 12.72 -16.16
C GLU A 80 3.67 11.99 -14.89
N THR A 81 2.59 12.51 -14.29
CA THR A 81 1.96 11.92 -13.12
C THR A 81 0.57 11.42 -13.47
N ALA A 82 0.09 10.45 -12.71
CA ALA A 82 -1.28 9.98 -12.78
C ALA A 82 -2.10 10.59 -11.65
N THR A 83 -3.32 11.03 -11.95
CA THR A 83 -4.28 11.46 -10.94
C THR A 83 -4.77 10.25 -10.17
N VAL A 84 -4.68 10.31 -8.85
CA VAL A 84 -5.06 9.22 -7.95
C VAL A 84 -6.10 9.73 -6.97
N ASP A 85 -7.23 9.04 -6.92
CA ASP A 85 -8.28 9.27 -5.93
C ASP A 85 -8.07 8.33 -4.76
N ARG A 86 -7.93 8.88 -3.55
CA ARG A 86 -7.82 8.13 -2.30
C ARG A 86 -9.12 8.21 -1.53
N SER A 87 -9.65 7.06 -1.16
CA SER A 87 -10.86 6.96 -0.36
C SER A 87 -10.76 5.84 0.65
N ASP A 88 -11.56 5.96 1.71
CA ASP A 88 -11.61 4.95 2.76
C ASP A 88 -12.59 3.84 2.38
N TYR A 89 -12.11 2.62 2.51
CA TYR A 89 -12.83 1.38 2.27
C TYR A 89 -12.78 0.50 3.50
N GLN A 90 -13.84 -0.24 3.75
CA GLN A 90 -13.86 -1.28 4.76
C GLN A 90 -13.54 -2.62 4.13
N TYR A 91 -12.57 -3.34 4.65
CA TYR A 91 -12.30 -4.72 4.25
C TYR A 91 -13.40 -5.63 4.79
N LEU A 92 -14.03 -6.40 3.92
CA LEU A 92 -15.14 -7.28 4.29
C LEU A 92 -14.70 -8.73 4.40
N TYR A 93 -14.21 -9.32 3.32
CA TYR A 93 -13.78 -10.73 3.28
C TYR A 93 -12.90 -11.00 2.04
N GLN A 94 -12.25 -12.15 2.07
CA GLN A 94 -11.51 -12.67 0.92
C GLN A 94 -12.40 -13.60 0.10
N ASP A 95 -12.40 -13.41 -1.22
CA ASP A 95 -13.10 -14.25 -2.19
C ASP A 95 -12.08 -14.79 -3.20
N GLY A 96 -11.64 -16.02 -2.98
CA GLY A 96 -10.56 -16.62 -3.77
C GLY A 96 -9.26 -15.79 -3.70
N ASP A 97 -8.79 -15.33 -4.85
CA ASP A 97 -7.60 -14.49 -4.96
C ASP A 97 -7.90 -12.99 -4.83
N ASP A 98 -9.16 -12.61 -4.63
CA ASP A 98 -9.59 -11.24 -4.48
C ASP A 98 -9.96 -10.92 -3.03
N TYR A 99 -9.79 -9.66 -2.67
CA TYR A 99 -10.24 -9.10 -1.41
C TYR A 99 -11.40 -8.15 -1.67
N VAL A 100 -12.50 -8.35 -0.97
CA VAL A 100 -13.71 -7.54 -1.14
C VAL A 100 -13.70 -6.39 -0.15
N PHE A 101 -13.83 -5.18 -0.67
CA PHE A 101 -13.89 -3.93 0.07
C PHE A 101 -15.18 -3.19 -0.21
N MET A 102 -15.65 -2.43 0.75
CA MET A 102 -16.81 -1.57 0.63
C MET A 102 -16.41 -0.09 0.76
N ASP A 103 -16.80 0.72 -0.20
CA ASP A 103 -16.62 2.17 -0.14
C ASP A 103 -17.41 2.73 1.04
N MET A 104 -16.75 3.47 1.94
CA MET A 104 -17.39 4.00 3.14
C MET A 104 -18.35 5.16 2.88
N LYS A 105 -18.35 5.71 1.66
CA LYS A 105 -19.26 6.79 1.25
C LYS A 105 -20.45 6.29 0.46
N THR A 106 -20.21 5.42 -0.52
CA THR A 106 -21.25 4.93 -1.45
C THR A 106 -21.83 3.58 -1.05
N TYR A 107 -21.12 2.83 -0.19
CA TYR A 107 -21.41 1.46 0.21
C TYR A 107 -21.33 0.43 -0.94
N ASP A 108 -20.79 0.85 -2.07
CA ASP A 108 -20.50 -0.07 -3.17
C ASP A 108 -19.35 -1.01 -2.82
N GLN A 109 -19.44 -2.25 -3.24
CA GLN A 109 -18.41 -3.24 -3.05
C GLN A 109 -17.53 -3.34 -4.29
N ILE A 110 -16.23 -3.48 -4.07
CA ILE A 110 -15.24 -3.71 -5.11
C ILE A 110 -14.37 -4.90 -4.78
N ASN A 111 -13.92 -5.60 -5.81
CA ASN A 111 -12.94 -6.68 -5.68
C ASN A 111 -11.55 -6.12 -5.99
N VAL A 112 -10.63 -6.33 -5.06
CA VAL A 112 -9.24 -5.90 -5.21
C VAL A 112 -8.36 -7.15 -5.31
N PRO A 113 -7.60 -7.32 -6.42
CA PRO A 113 -6.75 -8.49 -6.58
C PRO A 113 -5.68 -8.59 -5.50
N ALA A 114 -5.31 -9.81 -5.12
CA ALA A 114 -4.24 -10.07 -4.15
C ALA A 114 -2.91 -9.40 -4.52
N THR A 115 -2.61 -9.26 -5.81
CA THR A 115 -1.43 -8.56 -6.31
C THR A 115 -1.41 -7.07 -5.97
N VAL A 116 -2.58 -6.43 -5.87
CA VAL A 116 -2.74 -5.03 -5.47
C VAL A 116 -2.70 -4.89 -3.96
N VAL A 117 -3.35 -5.80 -3.23
CA VAL A 117 -3.34 -5.82 -1.76
C VAL A 117 -1.92 -6.05 -1.24
N GLY A 118 -1.18 -6.98 -1.84
CA GLY A 118 0.20 -7.27 -1.48
C GLY A 118 0.37 -7.59 0.01
N ASP A 119 1.45 -7.07 0.60
CA ASP A 119 1.79 -7.30 2.01
C ASP A 119 0.77 -6.73 3.01
N ALA A 120 -0.12 -5.84 2.58
CA ALA A 120 -1.18 -5.33 3.43
C ALA A 120 -2.08 -6.46 3.98
N ALA A 121 -2.24 -7.55 3.23
CA ALA A 121 -3.00 -8.73 3.66
C ALA A 121 -2.50 -9.32 4.99
N ASN A 122 -1.21 -9.17 5.30
CA ASN A 122 -0.58 -9.66 6.52
C ASN A 122 -1.11 -8.95 7.78
N TYR A 123 -1.71 -7.77 7.61
CA TYR A 123 -2.10 -6.89 8.71
C TYR A 123 -3.57 -6.49 8.69
N MET A 124 -4.33 -6.89 7.66
CA MET A 124 -5.75 -6.55 7.54
C MET A 124 -6.63 -7.55 8.28
N LEU A 125 -7.54 -7.02 9.07
CA LEU A 125 -8.66 -7.77 9.64
C LEU A 125 -9.98 -7.36 9.00
N GLU A 126 -10.92 -8.30 8.92
CA GLU A 126 -12.28 -8.02 8.49
C GLU A 126 -12.89 -6.88 9.31
N SER A 127 -13.68 -6.06 8.67
CA SER A 127 -14.33 -4.87 9.24
C SER A 127 -13.40 -3.69 9.55
N GLN A 128 -12.10 -3.80 9.31
CA GLN A 128 -11.17 -2.67 9.44
C GLN A 128 -11.17 -1.81 8.17
N THR A 129 -10.85 -0.53 8.38
CA THR A 129 -10.77 0.46 7.31
C THR A 129 -9.35 0.55 6.77
N ALA A 130 -9.24 0.62 5.45
CA ALA A 130 -8.02 0.91 4.71
C ALA A 130 -8.27 2.00 3.68
N THR A 131 -7.24 2.73 3.30
CA THR A 131 -7.32 3.69 2.20
C THR A 131 -6.91 2.99 0.91
N ILE A 132 -7.74 3.08 -0.14
CA ILE A 132 -7.42 2.56 -1.47
C ILE A 132 -7.17 3.72 -2.41
N ALA A 133 -6.03 3.67 -3.10
CA ALA A 133 -5.70 4.59 -4.17
C ALA A 133 -6.24 4.02 -5.49
N MET A 134 -7.08 4.81 -6.16
CA MET A 134 -7.74 4.47 -7.41
C MET A 134 -7.25 5.37 -8.54
N HIS A 135 -7.10 4.82 -9.73
CA HIS A 135 -6.85 5.56 -10.95
C HIS A 135 -7.80 5.06 -12.03
N GLU A 136 -8.63 5.96 -12.57
CA GLU A 136 -9.62 5.63 -13.60
C GLU A 136 -10.49 4.41 -13.24
N GLY A 137 -10.94 4.34 -11.98
CA GLY A 137 -11.78 3.26 -11.48
C GLY A 137 -11.05 1.95 -11.16
N SER A 138 -9.73 1.89 -11.31
CA SER A 138 -8.92 0.71 -10.97
C SER A 138 -8.13 0.92 -9.69
N PRO A 139 -8.12 -0.05 -8.76
CA PRO A 139 -7.31 0.03 -7.56
C PRO A 139 -5.83 -0.13 -7.90
N LEU A 140 -4.98 0.76 -7.36
CA LEU A 140 -3.54 0.74 -7.59
C LEU A 140 -2.77 0.13 -6.42
N TYR A 141 -3.10 0.53 -5.21
CA TYR A 141 -2.49 0.04 -3.98
C TYR A 141 -3.35 0.38 -2.76
N ILE A 142 -3.03 -0.27 -1.64
CA ILE A 142 -3.71 -0.10 -0.36
C ILE A 142 -2.76 0.54 0.64
N GLU A 143 -3.26 1.53 1.37
CA GLU A 143 -2.56 2.15 2.48
C GLU A 143 -3.27 1.76 3.78
N LEU A 144 -2.52 1.14 4.69
CA LEU A 144 -2.98 0.83 6.04
C LEU A 144 -2.59 1.93 7.02
N PRO A 145 -3.25 2.05 8.18
CA PRO A 145 -2.72 2.82 9.29
C PRO A 145 -1.28 2.39 9.61
N ALA A 146 -0.45 3.29 10.12
CA ALA A 146 0.96 3.02 10.40
C ALA A 146 1.18 1.82 11.33
N SER A 147 0.21 1.53 12.18
CA SER A 147 0.20 0.37 13.05
C SER A 147 -1.20 -0.20 13.21
N VAL A 148 -1.27 -1.48 13.49
CA VAL A 148 -2.50 -2.22 13.80
C VAL A 148 -2.33 -3.02 15.08
N VAL A 149 -3.46 -3.36 15.71
CA VAL A 149 -3.48 -4.26 16.87
C VAL A 149 -3.91 -5.63 16.40
N LEU A 150 -3.07 -6.64 16.67
CA LEU A 150 -3.30 -8.03 16.29
C LEU A 150 -3.14 -8.93 17.50
N GLU A 151 -3.95 -9.98 17.59
CA GLU A 151 -3.83 -10.99 18.64
C GLU A 151 -2.85 -12.08 18.22
N ILE A 152 -1.96 -12.48 19.14
CA ILE A 152 -1.10 -13.65 18.96
C ILE A 152 -1.97 -14.90 19.10
N THR A 153 -2.11 -15.65 18.01
CA THR A 153 -2.87 -16.90 18.00
C THR A 153 -2.04 -18.10 18.37
N TYR A 154 -0.72 -18.04 18.13
CA TYR A 154 0.22 -19.08 18.52
C TYR A 154 1.63 -18.51 18.72
N THR A 155 2.26 -18.92 19.80
CA THR A 155 3.69 -18.75 20.04
C THR A 155 4.17 -19.80 21.05
N GLU A 156 5.42 -20.22 20.93
CA GLU A 156 6.01 -21.14 21.90
C GLU A 156 6.42 -20.41 23.19
N PRO A 157 6.46 -21.12 24.34
CA PRO A 157 7.01 -20.56 25.57
C PRO A 157 8.47 -20.11 25.37
N GLY A 158 8.82 -18.93 25.87
CA GLY A 158 10.21 -18.49 25.90
C GLY A 158 11.03 -19.33 26.88
N LEU A 159 12.10 -19.96 26.40
CA LEU A 159 12.99 -20.77 27.23
C LEU A 159 13.92 -19.89 28.08
N GLN A 160 14.18 -20.29 29.34
CA GLN A 160 15.02 -19.51 30.27
C GLN A 160 16.50 -19.36 29.81
N GLY A 161 16.98 -20.22 28.91
CA GLY A 161 18.35 -20.18 28.38
C GLY A 161 18.63 -19.07 27.38
N ASP A 162 17.60 -18.49 26.77
CA ASP A 162 17.71 -17.48 25.71
C ASP A 162 17.79 -16.03 26.25
N ARG A 163 17.83 -15.86 27.58
CA ARG A 163 17.77 -14.56 28.22
C ARG A 163 19.02 -13.68 28.09
N SER A 164 20.11 -14.24 27.61
CA SER A 164 21.40 -13.54 27.64
C SER A 164 21.56 -12.40 26.64
N THR A 165 20.61 -12.23 25.68
CA THR A 165 20.74 -11.28 24.56
C THR A 165 19.46 -10.49 24.25
N GLY A 166 18.43 -10.47 25.11
CA GLY A 166 17.17 -9.79 24.81
C GLY A 166 16.49 -10.42 23.56
N GLY A 167 16.51 -11.75 23.48
CA GLY A 167 16.07 -12.51 22.33
C GLY A 167 14.59 -12.31 22.00
N THR A 168 14.28 -12.56 20.74
CA THR A 168 12.92 -12.63 20.22
C THR A 168 12.55 -14.06 19.88
N LYS A 169 11.26 -14.31 19.70
CA LYS A 169 10.71 -15.57 19.23
C LYS A 169 9.64 -15.33 18.17
N PRO A 170 9.40 -16.29 17.27
CA PRO A 170 8.30 -16.18 16.32
C PRO A 170 6.94 -16.28 17.04
N ALA A 171 5.99 -15.48 16.57
CA ALA A 171 4.61 -15.53 16.96
C ALA A 171 3.70 -15.38 15.75
N THR A 172 2.72 -16.26 15.62
CA THR A 172 1.69 -16.14 14.58
C THR A 172 0.56 -15.28 15.11
N VAL A 173 0.19 -14.26 14.36
CA VAL A 173 -0.93 -13.38 14.66
C VAL A 173 -2.21 -13.83 13.94
N GLU A 174 -3.35 -13.26 14.32
CA GLU A 174 -4.68 -13.70 13.86
C GLU A 174 -4.90 -13.61 12.34
N THR A 175 -4.08 -12.84 11.61
CA THR A 175 -4.07 -12.84 10.14
C THR A 175 -3.34 -14.05 9.53
N GLY A 176 -2.69 -14.89 10.34
CA GLY A 176 -1.84 -15.99 9.92
C GLY A 176 -0.39 -15.60 9.63
N TYR A 177 -0.06 -14.32 9.75
CA TYR A 177 1.30 -13.83 9.53
C TYR A 177 2.19 -14.09 10.76
N GLU A 178 3.49 -14.32 10.54
CA GLU A 178 4.47 -14.52 11.60
C GLU A 178 5.30 -13.26 11.82
N ILE A 179 5.39 -12.83 13.07
CA ILE A 179 6.21 -11.71 13.53
C ILE A 179 7.19 -12.14 14.62
N GLN A 180 8.23 -11.36 14.83
CA GLN A 180 9.16 -11.54 15.94
C GLN A 180 8.71 -10.74 17.14
N VAL A 181 8.59 -11.40 18.28
CA VAL A 181 8.12 -10.79 19.54
C VAL A 181 9.08 -11.08 20.69
N PRO A 182 9.08 -10.27 21.76
CA PRO A 182 9.83 -10.59 22.97
C PRO A 182 9.46 -11.95 23.57
N LEU A 183 10.42 -12.61 24.20
CA LEU A 183 10.24 -13.97 24.75
C LEU A 183 9.15 -14.12 25.79
N PHE A 184 8.77 -13.05 26.50
CA PHE A 184 7.78 -13.09 27.57
C PHE A 184 6.32 -13.06 27.08
N LEU A 185 6.10 -12.80 25.79
CA LEU A 185 4.74 -12.75 25.26
C LEU A 185 4.15 -14.14 25.09
N GLU A 186 2.85 -14.24 25.36
CA GLU A 186 2.08 -15.49 25.34
C GLU A 186 0.97 -15.42 24.29
N THR A 187 0.51 -16.60 23.88
CA THR A 187 -0.69 -16.75 23.05
C THR A 187 -1.88 -16.04 23.69
N GLY A 188 -2.70 -15.36 22.90
CA GLY A 188 -3.85 -14.56 23.34
C GLY A 188 -3.50 -13.10 23.66
N THR A 189 -2.22 -12.72 23.65
CA THR A 189 -1.81 -11.34 23.87
C THR A 189 -2.10 -10.49 22.65
N LYS A 190 -2.67 -9.30 22.84
CA LYS A 190 -2.82 -8.29 21.80
C LYS A 190 -1.56 -7.44 21.70
N VAL A 191 -1.05 -7.28 20.50
CA VAL A 191 0.18 -6.57 20.22
C VAL A 191 -0.03 -5.52 19.13
N LYS A 192 0.68 -4.42 19.26
CA LYS A 192 0.75 -3.38 18.23
C LYS A 192 1.90 -3.70 17.28
N VAL A 193 1.60 -3.70 15.99
CA VAL A 193 2.52 -4.08 14.91
C VAL A 193 2.63 -2.95 13.92
N ASP A 194 3.84 -2.62 13.50
CA ASP A 194 4.09 -1.68 12.40
C ASP A 194 3.67 -2.33 11.08
N THR A 195 2.79 -1.70 10.34
CA THR A 195 2.24 -2.24 9.08
C THR A 195 3.20 -2.14 7.90
N ARG A 196 4.30 -1.40 8.03
CA ARG A 196 5.30 -1.25 6.98
C ARG A 196 6.45 -2.24 7.12
N THR A 197 6.82 -2.56 8.35
CA THR A 197 7.99 -3.40 8.66
C THR A 197 7.64 -4.75 9.24
N GLY A 198 6.44 -4.91 9.80
CA GLY A 198 6.04 -6.09 10.57
C GLY A 198 6.64 -6.16 11.97
N GLU A 199 7.26 -5.07 12.43
CA GLU A 199 7.89 -5.03 13.74
C GLU A 199 6.88 -4.91 14.88
N TYR A 200 7.16 -5.62 15.95
CA TYR A 200 6.45 -5.48 17.21
C TYR A 200 6.75 -4.10 17.84
N LEU A 201 5.70 -3.36 18.16
CA LEU A 201 5.81 -2.02 18.76
C LEU A 201 5.46 -1.99 20.24
N GLY A 202 4.75 -2.98 20.75
CA GLY A 202 4.37 -3.02 22.15
C GLY A 202 3.15 -3.91 22.41
N ARG A 203 2.95 -4.26 23.67
CA ARG A 203 1.75 -4.95 24.17
C ARG A 203 0.62 -3.94 24.33
N VAL A 204 -0.59 -4.33 23.96
CA VAL A 204 -1.80 -3.55 24.22
C VAL A 204 -2.50 -4.14 25.44
N ASN A 205 -2.69 -3.31 26.46
CA ASN A 205 -3.50 -3.67 27.62
C ASN A 205 -4.95 -3.23 27.35
N ASP A 206 -5.89 -4.11 27.65
CA ASP A 206 -7.32 -3.82 27.62
C ASP A 206 -7.71 -2.78 28.67
#